data_b09bedeb68f6959413063916652350c4
#
_entry.id   b09bedeb68f6959413063916652350c4
#
_cell.length_a   1.000
_cell.length_b   1.000
_cell.length_c   1.000
_cell.angle_alpha   90.00
_cell.angle_beta   90.00
_cell.angle_gamma   90.00
#
_symmetry.space_group_name_H-M   'P 1'
#
loop_
_entity.id
_entity.type
_entity.pdbx_description
1 polymer ?
#
loop_
_entity_poly.entity_id
_entity_poly.type
_entity_poly.pdbx_seq_one_letter_code
_entity_poly.pdbx_strand_id
1 'polypeptide(L)'
;MNSGILGIKYYRHPVHSDYAATEFGDIFSLKYGKFRPIKPTINKNGYLYFTISYGKKCKKLYRVHRFAYECAHDMILEGDAEIDHINHIKRDNRLSNLRMVSKTTNNLNRFDNREITGLPPDAIKVLQYNSHKFLNTYFSPTTNCIYRYSDGYLFEVHFKSKNRATVYSTENIPVTMYRNKLRSILGYPKI
;
A
#
# COMPACT_ATOMS: atom_id res chain seq x y z
N MET A 1 13.10 -20.90 -10.33
CA MET A 1 13.97 -20.50 -9.21
C MET A 1 15.41 -20.56 -9.69
N ASN A 2 16.11 -19.45 -9.76
CA ASN A 2 17.51 -19.45 -10.16
C ASN A 2 18.36 -19.53 -8.90
N SER A 3 19.09 -20.63 -8.73
CA SER A 3 20.11 -20.81 -7.68
C SER A 3 21.22 -19.79 -7.90
N GLY A 4 21.44 -18.95 -6.87
CA GLY A 4 22.27 -17.76 -7.00
C GLY A 4 23.76 -18.02 -7.11
N ILE A 5 24.45 -17.06 -7.68
CA ILE A 5 25.88 -16.87 -7.54
C ILE A 5 26.14 -16.51 -6.06
N LEU A 6 27.02 -17.22 -5.37
CA LEU A 6 27.36 -17.01 -3.95
C LEU A 6 26.25 -17.35 -2.93
N GLY A 7 25.30 -18.26 -3.24
CA GLY A 7 24.26 -18.66 -2.29
C GLY A 7 23.15 -17.62 -2.07
N ILE A 8 23.15 -16.50 -2.79
CA ILE A 8 22.10 -15.48 -2.71
C ILE A 8 20.95 -15.88 -3.61
N LYS A 9 19.75 -16.04 -3.02
CA LYS A 9 18.51 -16.25 -3.76
C LYS A 9 18.08 -14.95 -4.43
N TYR A 10 17.82 -15.00 -5.74
CA TYR A 10 17.32 -13.86 -6.49
C TYR A 10 16.20 -14.26 -7.45
N TYR A 11 15.40 -13.28 -7.84
CA TYR A 11 14.25 -13.41 -8.74
C TYR A 11 14.46 -12.50 -9.93
N ARG A 12 14.36 -13.03 -11.15
CA ARG A 12 14.44 -12.22 -12.37
C ARG A 12 13.14 -11.50 -12.63
N HIS A 13 13.22 -10.30 -13.19
CA HIS A 13 12.03 -9.58 -13.60
C HIS A 13 11.42 -10.21 -14.87
N PRO A 14 10.09 -10.46 -14.92
CA PRO A 14 9.45 -11.20 -16.02
C PRO A 14 9.66 -10.56 -17.39
N VAL A 15 9.68 -9.23 -17.48
CA VAL A 15 9.90 -8.49 -18.75
C VAL A 15 11.36 -8.04 -18.93
N HIS A 16 12.03 -7.69 -17.85
CA HIS A 16 13.41 -7.17 -17.87
C HIS A 16 14.37 -8.21 -17.28
N SER A 17 14.49 -9.39 -17.94
CA SER A 17 15.23 -10.56 -17.44
C SER A 17 16.73 -10.32 -17.21
N ASP A 18 17.30 -9.23 -17.78
CA ASP A 18 18.66 -8.75 -17.47
C ASP A 18 18.79 -8.10 -16.08
N TYR A 19 17.70 -8.04 -15.32
CA TYR A 19 17.67 -7.46 -13.99
C TYR A 19 16.95 -8.40 -13.01
N ALA A 20 17.40 -8.38 -11.76
CA ALA A 20 16.85 -9.21 -10.71
C ALA A 20 16.78 -8.46 -9.39
N ALA A 21 15.94 -8.96 -8.47
CA ALA A 21 15.88 -8.53 -7.08
C ALA A 21 16.07 -9.72 -6.14
N THR A 22 16.63 -9.46 -4.93
CA THR A 22 16.66 -10.43 -3.83
C THR A 22 15.43 -10.29 -2.93
N GLU A 23 15.24 -11.22 -2.00
CA GLU A 23 14.21 -11.12 -0.95
C GLU A 23 14.43 -9.93 -0.01
N PHE A 24 15.63 -9.39 0.05
CA PHE A 24 15.99 -8.20 0.84
C PHE A 24 15.72 -6.88 0.10
N GLY A 25 15.30 -6.95 -1.19
CA GLY A 25 15.05 -5.76 -2.00
C GLY A 25 16.29 -5.19 -2.67
N ASP A 26 17.42 -5.91 -2.66
CA ASP A 26 18.62 -5.51 -3.40
C ASP A 26 18.44 -5.77 -4.89
N ILE A 27 18.88 -4.83 -5.72
CA ILE A 27 18.73 -4.88 -7.17
C ILE A 27 20.06 -5.21 -7.85
N PHE A 28 20.01 -6.08 -8.85
CA PHE A 28 21.16 -6.50 -9.63
C PHE A 28 20.92 -6.41 -11.13
N SER A 29 21.99 -6.08 -11.86
CA SER A 29 22.07 -6.29 -13.30
C SER A 29 22.76 -7.63 -13.59
N LEU A 30 22.18 -8.39 -14.50
CA LEU A 30 22.68 -9.70 -14.98
C LEU A 30 23.25 -9.59 -16.39
N LYS A 31 23.39 -8.36 -16.91
CA LYS A 31 23.88 -8.11 -18.28
C LYS A 31 25.26 -8.69 -18.51
N TYR A 32 25.45 -9.22 -19.73
CA TYR A 32 26.73 -9.81 -20.19
C TYR A 32 27.21 -10.94 -19.27
N GLY A 33 26.28 -11.71 -18.67
CA GLY A 33 26.63 -12.80 -17.77
C GLY A 33 27.30 -12.36 -16.44
N LYS A 34 27.26 -11.05 -16.12
CA LYS A 34 27.89 -10.49 -14.92
C LYS A 34 26.83 -10.11 -13.90
N PHE A 35 26.99 -10.59 -12.68
CA PHE A 35 26.15 -10.23 -11.54
C PHE A 35 26.68 -8.94 -10.90
N ARG A 36 26.00 -7.82 -11.11
CA ARG A 36 26.45 -6.51 -10.63
C ARG A 36 25.38 -5.85 -9.77
N PRO A 37 25.69 -5.46 -8.52
CA PRO A 37 24.75 -4.72 -7.68
C PRO A 37 24.47 -3.34 -8.28
N ILE A 38 23.23 -2.90 -8.18
CA ILE A 38 22.79 -1.55 -8.57
C ILE A 38 22.51 -0.78 -7.29
N LYS A 39 23.18 0.37 -7.13
CA LYS A 39 22.92 1.27 -6.00
C LYS A 39 21.71 2.16 -6.31
N PRO A 40 20.59 2.02 -5.59
CA PRO A 40 19.42 2.87 -5.80
C PRO A 40 19.67 4.30 -5.29
N THR A 41 18.90 5.24 -5.81
CA THR A 41 18.86 6.64 -5.36
C THR A 41 17.55 6.94 -4.63
N ILE A 42 17.58 7.87 -3.69
CA ILE A 42 16.40 8.31 -2.93
C ILE A 42 15.78 9.51 -3.62
N ASN A 43 14.45 9.51 -3.82
CA ASN A 43 13.75 10.70 -4.31
C ASN A 43 13.27 11.59 -3.13
N LYS A 44 12.75 12.77 -3.47
CA LYS A 44 12.20 13.74 -2.50
C LYS A 44 11.08 13.20 -1.61
N ASN A 45 10.41 12.13 -2.03
CA ASN A 45 9.33 11.49 -1.28
C ASN A 45 9.82 10.33 -0.39
N GLY A 46 11.14 10.06 -0.35
CA GLY A 46 11.76 9.03 0.50
C GLY A 46 11.79 7.63 -0.11
N TYR A 47 11.31 7.43 -1.34
CA TYR A 47 11.38 6.13 -2.02
C TYR A 47 12.70 5.90 -2.73
N LEU A 48 13.10 4.63 -2.79
CA LEU A 48 14.26 4.19 -3.56
C LEU A 48 13.89 3.94 -5.03
N TYR A 49 14.74 4.44 -5.93
CA TYR A 49 14.62 4.29 -7.37
C TYR A 49 15.93 3.84 -8.00
N PHE A 50 15.83 3.16 -9.11
CA PHE A 50 16.96 2.85 -9.97
C PHE A 50 16.54 2.90 -11.44
N THR A 51 17.53 2.95 -12.35
CA THR A 51 17.28 3.02 -13.78
C THR A 51 17.67 1.69 -14.42
N ILE A 52 16.75 1.11 -15.18
CA ILE A 52 17.05 0.04 -16.11
C ILE A 52 17.33 0.63 -17.51
N SER A 53 18.24 0.01 -18.24
CA SER A 53 18.49 0.36 -19.64
C SER A 53 18.25 -0.86 -20.52
N TYR A 54 17.51 -0.67 -21.61
CA TYR A 54 17.24 -1.68 -22.63
C TYR A 54 17.45 -1.06 -24.00
N GLY A 55 18.28 -1.73 -24.83
CA GLY A 55 18.72 -1.15 -26.10
C GLY A 55 19.68 0.03 -25.94
N LYS A 56 20.07 0.65 -27.07
CA LYS A 56 21.14 1.67 -27.09
C LYS A 56 20.77 3.01 -26.44
N LYS A 57 19.48 3.37 -26.33
CA LYS A 57 19.03 4.68 -25.81
C LYS A 57 17.81 4.63 -24.90
N CYS A 58 17.24 3.45 -24.64
CA CYS A 58 16.03 3.31 -23.85
C CYS A 58 16.35 3.10 -22.37
N LYS A 59 15.84 3.99 -21.53
CA LYS A 59 15.98 3.92 -20.08
C LYS A 59 14.61 4.05 -19.43
N LYS A 60 14.36 3.29 -18.37
CA LYS A 60 13.14 3.38 -17.55
C LYS A 60 13.52 3.50 -16.07
N LEU A 61 12.92 4.46 -15.40
CA LEU A 61 13.06 4.63 -13.95
C LEU A 61 12.06 3.71 -13.24
N TYR A 62 12.55 2.88 -12.34
CA TYR A 62 11.74 1.97 -11.54
C TYR A 62 11.83 2.30 -10.06
N ARG A 63 10.71 2.14 -9.34
CA ARG A 63 10.70 2.09 -7.88
C ARG A 63 11.19 0.71 -7.42
N VAL A 64 12.11 0.67 -6.46
CA VAL A 64 12.71 -0.57 -5.97
C VAL A 64 11.67 -1.55 -5.44
N HIS A 65 10.75 -1.11 -4.55
CA HIS A 65 9.70 -1.97 -3.98
C HIS A 65 8.80 -2.61 -5.04
N ARG A 66 8.38 -1.83 -6.05
CA ARG A 66 7.55 -2.35 -7.16
C ARG A 66 8.31 -3.40 -7.96
N PHE A 67 9.54 -3.10 -8.33
CA PHE A 67 10.38 -4.02 -9.09
C PHE A 67 10.69 -5.31 -8.31
N ALA A 68 11.03 -5.22 -7.02
CA ALA A 68 11.30 -6.37 -6.17
C ALA A 68 10.06 -7.28 -6.04
N TYR A 69 8.89 -6.68 -5.88
CA TYR A 69 7.62 -7.41 -5.81
C TYR A 69 7.30 -8.11 -7.14
N GLU A 70 7.42 -7.40 -8.27
CA GLU A 70 7.20 -7.97 -9.62
C GLU A 70 8.14 -9.15 -9.89
N CYS A 71 9.44 -9.03 -9.53
CA CYS A 71 10.40 -10.12 -9.64
C CYS A 71 10.00 -11.35 -8.81
N ALA A 72 9.64 -11.14 -7.55
CA ALA A 72 9.39 -12.23 -6.61
C ALA A 72 8.11 -13.03 -6.93
N HIS A 73 7.11 -12.34 -7.48
CA HIS A 73 5.81 -12.94 -7.81
C HIS A 73 5.66 -13.28 -9.30
N ASP A 74 6.72 -13.08 -10.10
CA ASP A 74 6.73 -13.34 -11.56
C ASP A 74 5.54 -12.69 -12.28
N MET A 75 5.25 -11.43 -11.96
CA MET A 75 4.09 -10.68 -12.46
C MET A 75 4.44 -9.24 -12.80
N ILE A 76 3.60 -8.60 -13.62
CA ILE A 76 3.63 -7.15 -13.83
C ILE A 76 2.42 -6.54 -13.16
N LEU A 77 2.66 -5.50 -12.37
CA LEU A 77 1.58 -4.77 -11.70
C LEU A 77 0.83 -3.90 -12.71
N GLU A 78 -0.46 -4.15 -12.84
CA GLU A 78 -1.36 -3.45 -13.76
C GLU A 78 -2.46 -2.68 -13.02
N GLY A 79 -3.07 -1.73 -13.71
CA GLY A 79 -4.21 -0.97 -13.19
C GLY A 79 -3.92 -0.21 -11.90
N ASP A 80 -4.84 -0.33 -10.94
CA ASP A 80 -4.80 0.38 -9.65
C ASP A 80 -4.02 -0.39 -8.56
N ALA A 81 -3.31 -1.47 -8.92
CA ALA A 81 -2.49 -2.22 -7.98
C ALA A 81 -1.30 -1.38 -7.51
N GLU A 82 -1.16 -1.23 -6.21
CA GLU A 82 -0.06 -0.54 -5.56
C GLU A 82 0.69 -1.48 -4.62
N ILE A 83 1.99 -1.23 -4.45
CA ILE A 83 2.80 -1.92 -3.44
C ILE A 83 2.96 -1.01 -2.23
N ASP A 84 2.50 -1.51 -1.10
CA ASP A 84 2.53 -0.84 0.19
C ASP A 84 3.64 -1.41 1.07
N HIS A 85 4.22 -0.54 1.91
CA HIS A 85 5.19 -0.93 2.94
C HIS A 85 4.45 -1.14 4.27
N ILE A 86 4.37 -2.40 4.73
CA ILE A 86 3.62 -2.79 5.93
C ILE A 86 4.05 -1.97 7.16
N ASN A 87 5.36 -1.74 7.32
CA ASN A 87 5.93 -0.98 8.43
C ASN A 87 6.02 0.54 8.18
N HIS A 88 5.46 1.06 7.08
CA HIS A 88 5.53 2.48 6.64
C HIS A 88 6.95 3.01 6.36
N ILE A 89 7.99 2.18 6.38
CA ILE A 89 9.38 2.58 6.08
C ILE A 89 9.65 2.42 4.58
N LYS A 90 9.53 3.50 3.82
CA LYS A 90 9.64 3.53 2.34
C LYS A 90 10.97 3.01 1.77
N ARG A 91 11.98 2.83 2.60
CA ARG A 91 13.30 2.28 2.22
C ARG A 91 13.46 0.81 2.55
N ASP A 92 12.56 0.24 3.33
CA ASP A 92 12.58 -1.18 3.69
C ASP A 92 11.86 -2.01 2.62
N ASN A 93 12.58 -2.37 1.57
CA ASN A 93 12.05 -3.09 0.40
C ASN A 93 12.16 -4.61 0.52
N ARG A 94 12.36 -5.16 1.72
CA ARG A 94 12.28 -6.60 1.95
C ARG A 94 10.90 -7.13 1.54
N LEU A 95 10.86 -8.25 0.86
CA LEU A 95 9.60 -8.84 0.38
C LEU A 95 8.60 -9.11 1.52
N SER A 96 9.09 -9.50 2.70
CA SER A 96 8.27 -9.69 3.90
C SER A 96 7.59 -8.40 4.41
N ASN A 97 8.05 -7.24 3.96
CA ASN A 97 7.50 -5.93 4.29
C ASN A 97 6.66 -5.31 3.16
N LEU A 98 6.54 -6.01 2.04
CA LEU A 98 5.79 -5.53 0.87
C LEU A 98 4.52 -6.33 0.69
N ARG A 99 3.42 -5.62 0.40
CA ARG A 99 2.14 -6.24 0.04
C ARG A 99 1.51 -5.51 -1.13
N MET A 100 0.80 -6.26 -1.97
CA MET A 100 -0.02 -5.68 -3.02
C MET A 100 -1.39 -5.30 -2.44
N VAL A 101 -1.80 -4.08 -2.70
CA VAL A 101 -3.07 -3.52 -2.22
C VAL A 101 -3.71 -2.67 -3.31
N SER A 102 -5.01 -2.43 -3.18
CA SER A 102 -5.68 -1.41 -3.99
C SER A 102 -5.21 -0.01 -3.58
N LYS A 103 -5.40 0.96 -4.47
CA LYS A 103 -5.16 2.38 -4.17
C LYS A 103 -5.96 2.86 -2.95
N THR A 104 -7.16 2.33 -2.76
CA THR A 104 -8.01 2.65 -1.60
C THR A 104 -7.35 2.19 -0.31
N THR A 105 -6.88 0.95 -0.24
CA THR A 105 -6.20 0.40 0.94
C THR A 105 -4.89 1.12 1.22
N ASN A 106 -4.09 1.41 0.18
CA ASN A 106 -2.87 2.18 0.35
C ASN A 106 -3.13 3.60 0.89
N ASN A 107 -4.24 4.23 0.47
CA ASN A 107 -4.65 5.51 1.03
C ASN A 107 -5.13 5.41 2.49
N LEU A 108 -5.76 4.31 2.89
CA LEU A 108 -6.14 4.06 4.28
C LEU A 108 -4.91 3.80 5.17
N ASN A 109 -3.88 3.15 4.64
CA ASN A 109 -2.63 2.88 5.36
C ASN A 109 -1.72 4.12 5.52
N ARG A 110 -2.20 5.32 5.20
CA ARG A 110 -1.44 6.56 5.44
C ARG A 110 -1.47 6.97 6.92
N PHE A 111 -0.53 7.81 7.30
CA PHE A 111 -0.12 8.31 8.61
C PHE A 111 -1.14 8.40 9.75
N ASP A 112 -2.43 8.50 9.48
CA ASP A 112 -3.45 8.74 10.48
C ASP A 112 -4.42 7.55 10.67
N ASN A 113 -4.22 6.48 9.90
CA ASN A 113 -5.07 5.30 9.97
C ASN A 113 -4.22 4.13 10.47
N ARG A 114 -4.71 3.46 11.51
CA ARG A 114 -4.04 2.33 12.13
C ARG A 114 -4.67 1.03 11.65
N GLU A 115 -3.85 0.10 11.17
CA GLU A 115 -4.29 -1.28 10.96
C GLU A 115 -4.50 -1.96 12.31
N ILE A 116 -5.63 -2.65 12.47
CA ILE A 116 -6.02 -3.33 13.70
C ILE A 116 -6.52 -4.74 13.38
N THR A 117 -6.55 -5.60 14.40
CA THR A 117 -6.92 -7.02 14.24
C THR A 117 -8.39 -7.32 14.42
N GLY A 118 -9.17 -6.40 15.02
CA GLY A 118 -10.59 -6.61 15.25
C GLY A 118 -11.39 -5.32 15.49
N LEU A 119 -12.69 -5.39 15.21
CA LEU A 119 -13.62 -4.29 15.49
C LEU A 119 -13.85 -4.15 16.99
N PRO A 120 -14.02 -2.90 17.49
CA PRO A 120 -14.55 -2.68 18.85
C PRO A 120 -15.92 -3.36 19.02
N PRO A 121 -16.25 -3.82 20.25
CA PRO A 121 -17.53 -4.49 20.54
C PRO A 121 -18.76 -3.63 20.23
N ASP A 122 -18.63 -2.31 20.33
CA ASP A 122 -19.68 -1.31 20.09
C ASP A 122 -19.68 -0.76 18.66
N ALA A 123 -18.92 -1.35 17.76
CA ALA A 123 -18.83 -0.89 16.37
C ALA A 123 -20.13 -1.12 15.61
N ILE A 124 -20.72 -0.04 15.11
CA ILE A 124 -21.98 -0.03 14.38
C ILE A 124 -21.70 0.11 12.89
N LYS A 125 -22.30 -0.74 12.08
CA LYS A 125 -22.16 -0.69 10.63
C LYS A 125 -22.78 0.58 10.06
N VAL A 126 -22.01 1.34 9.29
CA VAL A 126 -22.48 2.53 8.58
C VAL A 126 -22.86 2.12 7.16
N LEU A 127 -24.17 2.02 6.90
CA LEU A 127 -24.68 1.62 5.59
C LEU A 127 -24.76 2.79 4.61
N GLN A 128 -25.04 3.98 5.13
CA GLN A 128 -25.20 5.20 4.33
C GLN A 128 -24.75 6.45 5.11
N TYR A 129 -24.16 7.39 4.39
CA TYR A 129 -23.88 8.73 4.88
C TYR A 129 -24.10 9.73 3.75
N ASN A 130 -25.00 10.71 3.94
CA ASN A 130 -25.59 11.53 2.87
C ASN A 130 -26.19 10.61 1.77
N SER A 131 -25.84 10.85 0.49
CA SER A 131 -26.27 10.05 -0.65
C SER A 131 -25.39 8.82 -0.93
N HIS A 132 -24.27 8.65 -0.20
CA HIS A 132 -23.29 7.58 -0.48
C HIS A 132 -23.52 6.34 0.36
N LYS A 133 -23.42 5.18 -0.26
CA LYS A 133 -23.53 3.84 0.39
C LYS A 133 -22.15 3.31 0.77
N PHE A 134 -22.12 2.51 1.85
CA PHE A 134 -20.90 1.88 2.38
C PHE A 134 -21.18 0.43 2.73
N LEU A 135 -20.28 -0.48 2.35
CA LEU A 135 -20.40 -1.90 2.67
C LEU A 135 -19.57 -2.30 3.89
N ASN A 136 -18.35 -1.80 3.98
CA ASN A 136 -17.31 -2.26 4.90
C ASN A 136 -16.86 -1.14 5.85
N THR A 137 -17.79 -0.27 6.26
CA THR A 137 -17.50 0.87 7.12
C THR A 137 -18.30 0.78 8.41
N TYR A 138 -17.64 1.03 9.53
CA TYR A 138 -18.21 0.95 10.88
C TYR A 138 -17.82 2.19 11.66
N PHE A 139 -18.58 2.53 12.68
CA PHE A 139 -18.28 3.60 13.63
C PHE A 139 -18.43 3.08 15.04
N SER A 140 -17.48 3.37 15.92
CA SER A 140 -17.62 3.11 17.37
C SER A 140 -17.90 4.41 18.12
N PRO A 141 -19.03 4.50 18.83
CA PRO A 141 -19.35 5.65 19.66
C PRO A 141 -18.39 5.86 20.83
N THR A 142 -17.81 4.78 21.36
CA THR A 142 -16.85 4.81 22.48
C THR A 142 -15.50 5.35 22.07
N THR A 143 -14.90 4.77 21.02
CA THR A 143 -13.59 5.24 20.52
C THR A 143 -13.69 6.52 19.68
N ASN A 144 -14.89 6.83 19.18
CA ASN A 144 -15.15 7.92 18.25
C ASN A 144 -14.33 7.83 16.95
N CYS A 145 -14.03 6.61 16.50
CA CYS A 145 -13.30 6.33 15.27
C CYS A 145 -14.18 5.64 14.23
N ILE A 146 -13.84 5.79 12.98
CA ILE A 146 -14.39 5.01 11.87
C ILE A 146 -13.49 3.80 11.67
N TYR A 147 -14.09 2.65 11.37
CA TYR A 147 -13.39 1.41 11.05
C TYR A 147 -13.78 0.97 9.65
N ARG A 148 -12.79 0.53 8.87
CA ARG A 148 -13.03 0.13 7.50
C ARG A 148 -12.24 -1.10 7.11
N TYR A 149 -12.93 -2.10 6.55
CA TYR A 149 -12.27 -3.19 5.84
C TYR A 149 -11.95 -2.79 4.40
N SER A 150 -10.72 -3.09 3.96
CA SER A 150 -10.28 -2.96 2.59
C SER A 150 -9.22 -4.02 2.30
N ASP A 151 -9.39 -4.79 1.22
CA ASP A 151 -8.49 -5.89 0.78
C ASP A 151 -8.17 -6.90 1.91
N GLY A 152 -9.14 -7.19 2.79
CA GLY A 152 -8.96 -8.10 3.93
C GLY A 152 -8.30 -7.47 5.17
N TYR A 153 -7.86 -6.22 5.10
CA TYR A 153 -7.28 -5.47 6.22
C TYR A 153 -8.32 -4.58 6.88
N LEU A 154 -8.25 -4.45 8.19
CA LEU A 154 -9.11 -3.56 8.98
C LEU A 154 -8.32 -2.34 9.43
N PHE A 155 -8.82 -1.16 9.11
CA PHE A 155 -8.19 0.12 9.45
C PHE A 155 -9.06 0.92 10.43
N GLU A 156 -8.41 1.48 11.46
CA GLU A 156 -8.97 2.51 12.31
C GLU A 156 -8.69 3.88 11.70
N VAL A 157 -9.75 4.60 11.34
CA VAL A 157 -9.68 5.91 10.68
C VAL A 157 -10.06 7.00 11.65
N HIS A 158 -9.10 7.82 12.04
CA HIS A 158 -9.29 8.90 12.99
C HIS A 158 -9.89 10.16 12.35
N PHE A 159 -10.72 10.87 13.10
CA PHE A 159 -11.16 12.21 12.72
C PHE A 159 -10.03 13.22 12.93
N LYS A 160 -9.67 13.91 11.87
CA LYS A 160 -8.66 14.98 11.86
C LYS A 160 -9.22 16.31 12.38
N SER A 161 -8.45 17.39 12.22
CA SER A 161 -8.90 18.75 12.50
C SER A 161 -10.30 19.02 11.94
N LYS A 162 -11.10 19.82 12.66
CA LYS A 162 -12.51 20.12 12.32
C LYS A 162 -13.44 18.88 12.37
N ASN A 163 -13.08 17.84 13.14
CA ASN A 163 -13.89 16.63 13.33
C ASN A 163 -14.31 15.93 12.04
N ARG A 164 -13.44 15.86 11.05
CA ARG A 164 -13.69 15.23 9.75
C ARG A 164 -12.74 14.05 9.48
N ALA A 165 -13.28 13.00 8.86
CA ALA A 165 -12.53 11.88 8.31
C ALA A 165 -12.95 11.65 6.87
N THR A 166 -12.04 11.16 6.03
CA THR A 166 -12.37 10.80 4.64
C THR A 166 -12.34 9.28 4.51
N VAL A 167 -13.43 8.73 4.01
CA VAL A 167 -13.59 7.31 3.68
C VAL A 167 -14.13 7.18 2.25
N TYR A 168 -13.99 5.98 1.68
CA TYR A 168 -14.45 5.74 0.30
C TYR A 168 -15.79 5.00 0.30
N SER A 169 -16.74 5.45 -0.54
CA SER A 169 -18.03 4.80 -0.76
C SER A 169 -17.86 3.46 -1.52
N THR A 170 -18.97 2.74 -1.72
CA THR A 170 -19.01 1.54 -2.57
C THR A 170 -18.60 1.80 -4.01
N GLU A 171 -18.78 3.02 -4.50
CA GLU A 171 -18.40 3.47 -5.85
C GLU A 171 -16.96 4.02 -5.90
N ASN A 172 -16.19 3.78 -4.84
CA ASN A 172 -14.81 4.27 -4.68
C ASN A 172 -14.67 5.81 -4.72
N ILE A 173 -15.73 6.53 -4.37
CA ILE A 173 -15.75 8.00 -4.25
C ILE A 173 -15.28 8.40 -2.85
N PRO A 174 -14.32 9.35 -2.70
CA PRO A 174 -13.92 9.85 -1.41
C PRO A 174 -15.03 10.69 -0.77
N VAL A 175 -15.48 10.30 0.40
CA VAL A 175 -16.55 10.96 1.15
C VAL A 175 -16.00 11.50 2.46
N THR A 176 -16.17 12.79 2.68
CA THR A 176 -15.82 13.40 3.97
C THR A 176 -16.96 13.23 4.97
N MET A 177 -16.70 12.49 6.03
CA MET A 177 -17.63 12.30 7.14
C MET A 177 -17.28 13.25 8.29
N TYR A 178 -18.31 13.83 8.91
CA TYR A 178 -18.17 14.67 10.11
C TYR A 178 -18.65 13.90 11.33
N ARG A 179 -17.84 13.87 12.40
CA ARG A 179 -18.09 13.08 13.63
C ARG A 179 -19.50 13.33 14.18
N ASN A 180 -19.84 14.59 14.46
CA ASN A 180 -21.12 14.92 15.07
C ASN A 180 -22.33 14.62 14.18
N LYS A 181 -22.18 14.75 12.86
CA LYS A 181 -23.21 14.35 11.90
C LYS A 181 -23.39 12.83 11.87
N LEU A 182 -22.29 12.08 11.88
CA LEU A 182 -22.32 10.61 11.92
C LEU A 182 -22.95 10.12 13.22
N ARG A 183 -22.57 10.68 14.38
CA ARG A 183 -23.19 10.39 15.67
C ARG A 183 -24.70 10.65 15.63
N SER A 184 -25.13 11.80 15.13
CA SER A 184 -26.54 12.14 15.01
C SER A 184 -27.33 11.16 14.12
N ILE A 185 -26.76 10.74 12.98
CA ILE A 185 -27.40 9.75 12.09
C ILE A 185 -27.57 8.40 12.79
N LEU A 186 -26.63 8.03 13.65
CA LEU A 186 -26.62 6.76 14.40
C LEU A 186 -27.35 6.86 15.77
N GLY A 187 -28.01 7.98 16.08
CA GLY A 187 -28.78 8.18 17.30
C GLY A 187 -27.96 8.52 18.56
N TYR A 188 -26.71 8.97 18.40
CA TYR A 188 -25.84 9.34 19.52
C TYR A 188 -25.75 10.85 19.71
N PRO A 189 -25.58 11.35 20.94
CA PRO A 189 -25.41 12.78 21.20
C PRO A 189 -24.14 13.33 20.56
N LYS A 190 -24.16 14.61 20.21
CA LYS A 190 -22.94 15.34 19.74
C LYS A 190 -21.95 15.48 20.89
N ILE A 191 -20.66 15.55 20.57
CA ILE A 191 -19.55 15.76 21.51
C ILE A 191 -18.66 16.91 21.03
#